data_ff1fad9176f9eb2486c2d47776879ae3
#
_entry.id   ff1fad9176f9eb2486c2d47776879ae3
#
_cell.length_a   1.000
_cell.length_b   1.000
_cell.length_c   1.000
_cell.angle_alpha   90.00
_cell.angle_beta   90.00
_cell.angle_gamma   90.00
#
_symmetry.space_group_name_H-M   'P 1'
#
loop_
_entity.id
_entity.type
_entity.pdbx_description
1 polymer ?
#
loop_
_entity_poly.entity_id
_entity_poly.type
_entity_poly.pdbx_seq_one_letter_code
_entity_poly.pdbx_strand_id
1 'polypeptide(L)'
;KGGGPRPLDERDPTLVPDLQRLAEPVTMGDPMRALKWVSKSSAKLAAALNEGGHEVSANTVAKLLEEKLEYSRQFNRKTQEGASHPDRNAQFEHINAKVVAAQSAGQPVISVDTKKKELVGNFKNGGSDYRPKGDPHRVKVHDFEDKALGKVVPYGIYDVGANAGWVSLGITSDTAEFAVNAIRTWIERIGAKRYPHMRELTITADCGGSNGARVRLWKVELQKLADESRLTLRVHHYPPG
;
A
#
# COMPACT_ATOMS: atom_id res chain seq x y z
N LYS A 1 12.93 -37.13 -27.80
CA LYS A 1 13.22 -35.73 -28.17
C LYS A 1 12.04 -35.27 -29.01
N GLY A 2 11.12 -34.49 -28.45
CA GLY A 2 9.95 -33.94 -29.16
C GLY A 2 10.41 -32.85 -30.14
N GLY A 3 10.20 -33.05 -31.44
CA GLY A 3 10.43 -32.05 -32.48
C GLY A 3 9.29 -31.02 -32.52
N GLY A 4 9.29 -30.08 -31.60
CA GLY A 4 8.48 -28.88 -31.74
C GLY A 4 9.03 -27.93 -32.82
N PRO A 5 8.25 -26.96 -33.30
CA PRO A 5 8.73 -25.96 -34.24
C PRO A 5 9.90 -25.18 -33.61
N ARG A 6 10.91 -24.86 -34.43
CA ARG A 6 12.06 -24.07 -33.99
C ARG A 6 11.59 -22.73 -33.38
N PRO A 7 12.29 -22.22 -32.35
CA PRO A 7 12.03 -20.89 -31.79
C PRO A 7 11.97 -19.80 -32.87
N LEU A 8 11.15 -18.78 -32.65
CA LEU A 8 10.91 -17.76 -33.67
C LEU A 8 12.18 -16.95 -34.01
N ASP A 9 13.00 -16.70 -32.99
CA ASP A 9 14.31 -16.03 -33.14
C ASP A 9 15.34 -16.84 -33.96
N GLU A 10 15.20 -18.17 -34.01
CA GLU A 10 16.01 -19.03 -34.91
C GLU A 10 15.46 -19.05 -36.35
N ARG A 11 14.15 -18.83 -36.52
CA ARG A 11 13.49 -18.80 -37.83
C ARG A 11 13.59 -17.43 -38.49
N ASP A 12 13.66 -16.39 -37.70
CA ASP A 12 13.78 -15.00 -38.09
C ASP A 12 14.97 -14.36 -37.35
N PRO A 13 16.18 -14.46 -37.89
CA PRO A 13 17.42 -13.96 -37.28
C PRO A 13 17.45 -12.44 -37.09
N THR A 14 16.60 -11.69 -37.83
CA THR A 14 16.52 -10.22 -37.76
C THR A 14 15.57 -9.72 -36.66
N LEU A 15 14.70 -10.59 -36.14
CA LEU A 15 13.68 -10.23 -35.14
C LEU A 15 14.28 -9.64 -33.85
N VAL A 16 15.30 -10.27 -33.28
CA VAL A 16 15.90 -9.80 -32.02
C VAL A 16 16.69 -8.50 -32.22
N PRO A 17 17.57 -8.36 -33.27
CA PRO A 17 18.18 -7.08 -33.58
C PRO A 17 17.20 -5.95 -33.83
N ASP A 18 16.09 -6.19 -34.53
CA ASP A 18 15.08 -5.17 -34.81
C ASP A 18 14.28 -4.81 -33.56
N LEU A 19 13.96 -5.80 -32.71
CA LEU A 19 13.37 -5.54 -31.39
C LEU A 19 14.31 -4.68 -30.53
N GLN A 20 15.59 -4.97 -30.49
CA GLN A 20 16.58 -4.18 -29.76
C GLN A 20 16.62 -2.75 -30.28
N ARG A 21 16.69 -2.57 -31.61
CA ARG A 21 16.67 -1.24 -32.24
C ARG A 21 15.40 -0.44 -31.94
N LEU A 22 14.24 -1.09 -31.85
CA LEU A 22 12.97 -0.43 -31.46
C LEU A 22 12.88 -0.15 -29.98
N ALA A 23 13.55 -0.92 -29.13
CA ALA A 23 13.57 -0.74 -27.69
C ALA A 23 14.56 0.35 -27.25
N GLU A 24 15.75 0.41 -27.85
CA GLU A 24 16.81 1.37 -27.47
C GLU A 24 16.40 2.85 -27.48
N PRO A 25 15.72 3.40 -28.51
CA PRO A 25 15.31 4.80 -28.53
C PRO A 25 14.29 5.17 -27.45
N VAL A 26 13.59 4.18 -26.91
CA VAL A 26 12.58 4.35 -25.87
C VAL A 26 13.02 3.75 -24.54
N THR A 27 14.24 3.26 -24.49
CA THR A 27 14.90 2.82 -23.26
C THR A 27 15.43 4.03 -22.54
N MET A 28 14.94 4.23 -21.32
CA MET A 28 15.40 5.29 -20.43
C MET A 28 16.45 4.72 -19.47
N GLY A 29 17.46 5.49 -19.18
CA GLY A 29 18.53 5.14 -18.24
C GLY A 29 18.67 6.18 -17.15
N ASP A 30 19.08 5.74 -15.98
CA ASP A 30 19.53 6.62 -14.90
C ASP A 30 21.04 6.87 -15.12
N PRO A 31 21.49 8.12 -15.33
CA PRO A 31 22.89 8.43 -15.56
C PRO A 31 23.79 8.08 -14.36
N MET A 32 23.22 7.91 -13.16
CA MET A 32 23.94 7.56 -11.95
C MET A 32 23.92 6.06 -11.63
N ARG A 33 23.15 5.24 -12.38
CA ARG A 33 22.98 3.79 -12.14
C ARG A 33 22.84 3.06 -13.49
N ALA A 34 23.32 1.83 -13.54
CA ALA A 34 23.12 0.94 -14.70
C ALA A 34 21.67 0.40 -14.75
N LEU A 35 20.68 1.30 -14.73
CA LEU A 35 19.27 0.97 -14.79
C LEU A 35 18.71 1.33 -16.18
N LYS A 36 18.08 0.37 -16.86
CA LYS A 36 17.42 0.55 -18.15
C LYS A 36 15.96 0.11 -18.05
N TRP A 37 15.05 0.86 -18.67
CA TRP A 37 13.64 0.46 -18.83
C TRP A 37 13.09 0.91 -20.17
N VAL A 38 12.15 0.15 -20.70
CA VAL A 38 11.49 0.43 -21.97
C VAL A 38 10.13 1.08 -21.71
N SER A 39 9.89 2.24 -22.32
CA SER A 39 8.65 3.00 -22.13
C SER A 39 7.49 2.54 -23.03
N LYS A 40 7.72 1.69 -24.03
CA LYS A 40 6.68 1.10 -24.87
C LYS A 40 6.18 -0.23 -24.32
N SER A 41 4.87 -0.49 -24.45
CA SER A 41 4.33 -1.81 -24.13
C SER A 41 4.75 -2.86 -25.14
N SER A 42 4.80 -4.15 -24.73
CA SER A 42 5.08 -5.27 -25.64
C SER A 42 4.12 -5.33 -26.82
N ALA A 43 2.86 -4.89 -26.66
CA ALA A 43 1.89 -4.81 -27.76
C ALA A 43 2.28 -3.75 -28.80
N LYS A 44 2.75 -2.58 -28.38
CA LYS A 44 3.22 -1.54 -29.31
C LYS A 44 4.51 -1.93 -30.01
N LEU A 45 5.40 -2.63 -29.33
CA LEU A 45 6.61 -3.17 -29.96
C LEU A 45 6.29 -4.26 -30.97
N ALA A 46 5.35 -5.17 -30.66
CA ALA A 46 4.89 -6.20 -31.59
C ALA A 46 4.25 -5.59 -32.85
N ALA A 47 3.40 -4.56 -32.68
CA ALA A 47 2.81 -3.85 -33.82
C ALA A 47 3.90 -3.25 -34.73
N ALA A 48 4.88 -2.56 -34.18
CA ALA A 48 5.97 -1.96 -34.96
C ALA A 48 6.84 -3.00 -35.64
N LEU A 49 7.09 -4.16 -35.02
CA LEU A 49 7.82 -5.28 -35.65
C LEU A 49 7.01 -5.87 -36.80
N ASN A 50 5.72 -6.05 -36.64
CA ASN A 50 4.85 -6.58 -37.69
C ASN A 50 4.70 -5.61 -38.86
N GLU A 51 4.68 -4.30 -38.64
CA GLU A 51 4.82 -3.29 -39.70
C GLU A 51 6.15 -3.37 -40.43
N GLY A 52 7.21 -3.81 -39.73
CA GLY A 52 8.54 -4.06 -40.29
C GLY A 52 8.70 -5.40 -41.03
N GLY A 53 7.62 -6.19 -41.13
CA GLY A 53 7.60 -7.46 -41.88
C GLY A 53 7.82 -8.73 -41.04
N HIS A 54 7.86 -8.61 -39.71
CA HIS A 54 7.87 -9.78 -38.81
C HIS A 54 6.45 -10.28 -38.54
N GLU A 55 6.32 -11.52 -38.08
CA GLU A 55 5.07 -12.09 -37.59
C GLU A 55 5.22 -12.46 -36.11
N VAL A 56 5.01 -11.50 -35.21
CA VAL A 56 5.28 -11.70 -33.79
C VAL A 56 4.12 -11.21 -32.90
N SER A 57 3.82 -11.99 -31.87
CA SER A 57 2.82 -11.61 -30.86
C SER A 57 3.43 -10.78 -29.73
N ALA A 58 2.60 -10.01 -29.00
CA ALA A 58 3.02 -9.27 -27.82
C ALA A 58 3.62 -10.18 -26.73
N ASN A 59 3.12 -11.40 -26.58
CA ASN A 59 3.64 -12.37 -25.63
C ASN A 59 5.05 -12.87 -26.04
N THR A 60 5.27 -13.09 -27.33
CA THR A 60 6.58 -13.46 -27.86
C THR A 60 7.58 -12.31 -27.65
N VAL A 61 7.18 -11.06 -27.91
CA VAL A 61 8.02 -9.89 -27.66
C VAL A 61 8.39 -9.77 -26.17
N ALA A 62 7.42 -9.97 -25.27
CA ALA A 62 7.70 -9.95 -23.82
C ALA A 62 8.74 -11.02 -23.45
N LYS A 63 8.60 -12.23 -23.99
CA LYS A 63 9.54 -13.34 -23.78
C LYS A 63 10.93 -13.04 -24.33
N LEU A 64 11.03 -12.48 -25.52
CA LEU A 64 12.33 -12.08 -26.11
C LEU A 64 13.00 -10.95 -25.33
N LEU A 65 12.23 -9.99 -24.81
CA LEU A 65 12.75 -8.94 -23.92
C LEU A 65 13.37 -9.54 -22.65
N GLU A 66 12.74 -10.55 -22.08
CA GLU A 66 13.22 -11.22 -20.86
C GLU A 66 14.41 -12.15 -21.12
N GLU A 67 14.30 -13.04 -22.11
CA GLU A 67 15.26 -14.12 -22.34
C GLU A 67 16.49 -13.72 -23.16
N LYS A 68 16.33 -12.73 -24.04
CA LYS A 68 17.41 -12.34 -25.01
C LYS A 68 17.99 -10.96 -24.73
N LEU A 69 17.19 -10.03 -24.19
CA LEU A 69 17.60 -8.66 -23.96
C LEU A 69 17.72 -8.31 -22.47
N GLU A 70 17.53 -9.29 -21.57
CA GLU A 70 17.70 -9.18 -20.11
C GLU A 70 16.79 -8.11 -19.44
N TYR A 71 15.62 -7.82 -20.02
CA TYR A 71 14.60 -7.01 -19.39
C TYR A 71 13.67 -7.88 -18.57
N SER A 72 13.17 -7.36 -17.44
CA SER A 72 12.09 -8.00 -16.70
C SER A 72 11.06 -6.98 -16.23
N ARG A 73 9.82 -7.42 -16.01
CA ARG A 73 8.77 -6.57 -15.46
C ARG A 73 9.09 -6.25 -14.01
N GLN A 74 9.32 -4.98 -13.73
CA GLN A 74 9.61 -4.50 -12.39
C GLN A 74 8.52 -3.55 -11.93
N PHE A 75 8.09 -3.68 -10.67
CA PHE A 75 7.27 -2.67 -10.01
C PHE A 75 8.19 -1.58 -9.44
N ASN A 76 7.68 -0.35 -9.39
CA ASN A 76 8.40 0.73 -8.74
C ASN A 76 8.66 0.36 -7.27
N ARG A 77 9.94 0.26 -6.92
CA ARG A 77 10.36 -0.03 -5.55
C ARG A 77 10.57 1.30 -4.83
N LYS A 78 9.90 1.50 -3.71
CA LYS A 78 10.12 2.66 -2.82
C LYS A 78 11.44 2.49 -2.08
N THR A 79 12.55 2.90 -2.69
CA THR A 79 13.91 2.75 -2.12
C THR A 79 14.68 4.06 -2.03
N GLN A 80 14.12 5.16 -2.55
CA GLN A 80 14.81 6.44 -2.61
C GLN A 80 14.70 7.26 -1.33
N GLU A 81 13.75 6.92 -0.46
CA GLU A 81 13.54 7.60 0.83
C GLU A 81 13.74 6.61 1.98
N GLY A 82 14.59 6.99 2.92
CA GLY A 82 14.84 6.24 4.15
C GLY A 82 15.96 5.22 4.02
N ALA A 83 17.10 5.54 4.60
CA ALA A 83 18.12 4.53 4.89
C ALA A 83 17.51 3.50 5.86
N SER A 84 17.61 2.22 5.54
CA SER A 84 17.25 1.16 6.49
C SER A 84 18.11 1.31 7.72
N HIS A 85 17.52 1.72 8.85
CA HIS A 85 18.27 1.82 10.10
C HIS A 85 18.76 0.43 10.51
N PRO A 86 20.02 0.26 10.96
CA PRO A 86 20.54 -1.06 11.32
C PRO A 86 19.69 -1.75 12.40
N ASP A 87 19.08 -0.99 13.32
CA ASP A 87 18.23 -1.53 14.38
C ASP A 87 16.77 -1.77 13.97
N ARG A 88 16.42 -1.59 12.68
CA ARG A 88 15.04 -1.73 12.21
C ARG A 88 14.44 -3.10 12.56
N ASN A 89 15.18 -4.17 12.31
CA ASN A 89 14.74 -5.52 12.63
C ASN A 89 14.53 -5.72 14.13
N ALA A 90 15.50 -5.27 14.95
CA ALA A 90 15.41 -5.34 16.41
C ALA A 90 14.21 -4.57 16.97
N GLN A 91 13.84 -3.43 16.35
CA GLN A 91 12.64 -2.66 16.72
C GLN A 91 11.37 -3.45 16.42
N PHE A 92 11.26 -4.10 15.25
CA PHE A 92 10.10 -4.96 14.93
C PHE A 92 10.00 -6.17 15.87
N GLU A 93 11.11 -6.83 16.20
CA GLU A 93 11.16 -7.94 17.15
C GLU A 93 10.71 -7.49 18.54
N HIS A 94 11.17 -6.32 19.00
CA HIS A 94 10.74 -5.74 20.26
C HIS A 94 9.24 -5.49 20.30
N ILE A 95 8.67 -4.84 19.25
CA ILE A 95 7.24 -4.57 19.18
C ILE A 95 6.46 -5.88 19.16
N ASN A 96 6.87 -6.85 18.34
CA ASN A 96 6.22 -8.16 18.29
C ASN A 96 6.20 -8.86 19.64
N ALA A 97 7.32 -8.87 20.36
CA ALA A 97 7.39 -9.45 21.71
C ALA A 97 6.42 -8.77 22.69
N LYS A 98 6.26 -7.43 22.62
CA LYS A 98 5.30 -6.69 23.44
C LYS A 98 3.85 -6.99 23.07
N VAL A 99 3.54 -7.10 21.78
CA VAL A 99 2.22 -7.48 21.27
C VAL A 99 1.85 -8.89 21.77
N VAL A 100 2.73 -9.86 21.60
CA VAL A 100 2.51 -11.25 22.05
C VAL A 100 2.32 -11.31 23.58
N ALA A 101 3.12 -10.58 24.34
CA ALA A 101 3.00 -10.55 25.80
C ALA A 101 1.66 -9.96 26.27
N ALA A 102 1.20 -8.86 25.64
CA ALA A 102 -0.09 -8.25 25.95
C ALA A 102 -1.26 -9.19 25.63
N GLN A 103 -1.23 -9.82 24.45
CA GLN A 103 -2.27 -10.80 24.05
C GLN A 103 -2.30 -12.02 24.97
N SER A 104 -1.13 -12.54 25.35
CA SER A 104 -1.02 -13.67 26.30
C SER A 104 -1.57 -13.34 27.69
N ALA A 105 -1.49 -12.04 28.08
CA ALA A 105 -2.09 -11.53 29.31
C ALA A 105 -3.60 -11.19 29.18
N GLY A 106 -4.22 -11.49 28.03
CA GLY A 106 -5.63 -11.18 27.77
C GLY A 106 -5.92 -9.67 27.62
N GLN A 107 -4.87 -8.85 27.40
CA GLN A 107 -5.01 -7.41 27.19
C GLN A 107 -5.14 -7.08 25.70
N PRO A 108 -5.96 -6.09 25.34
CA PRO A 108 -6.14 -5.69 23.94
C PRO A 108 -4.89 -5.07 23.33
N VAL A 109 -4.70 -5.37 22.06
CA VAL A 109 -3.70 -4.74 21.21
C VAL A 109 -4.40 -4.18 19.99
N ILE A 110 -4.25 -2.89 19.73
CA ILE A 110 -4.78 -2.24 18.54
C ILE A 110 -3.65 -1.68 17.67
N SER A 111 -3.85 -1.76 16.36
CA SER A 111 -3.02 -1.06 15.38
C SER A 111 -3.81 0.11 14.82
N VAL A 112 -3.22 1.30 14.81
CA VAL A 112 -3.91 2.53 14.38
C VAL A 112 -3.18 3.17 13.21
N ASP A 113 -3.96 3.70 12.27
CA ASP A 113 -3.42 4.39 11.11
C ASP A 113 -4.43 5.41 10.56
N THR A 114 -3.91 6.49 9.99
CA THR A 114 -4.69 7.52 9.30
C THR A 114 -4.53 7.38 7.79
N LYS A 115 -5.63 7.23 7.10
CA LYS A 115 -5.63 7.31 5.63
C LYS A 115 -5.68 8.78 5.17
N LYS A 116 -5.05 9.07 4.03
CA LYS A 116 -5.19 10.38 3.38
C LYS A 116 -6.67 10.71 3.17
N LYS A 117 -6.99 12.02 3.15
CA LYS A 117 -8.35 12.51 2.88
C LYS A 117 -8.94 11.87 1.63
N GLU A 118 -10.13 11.32 1.78
CA GLU A 118 -10.88 10.67 0.71
C GLU A 118 -12.03 11.58 0.28
N LEU A 119 -12.26 11.65 -1.03
CA LEU A 119 -13.44 12.34 -1.57
C LEU A 119 -14.72 11.57 -1.25
N VAL A 120 -15.75 12.29 -0.82
CA VAL A 120 -17.07 11.69 -0.65
C VAL A 120 -17.86 11.83 -1.94
N GLY A 121 -18.35 10.71 -2.48
CA GLY A 121 -19.11 10.71 -3.71
C GLY A 121 -19.05 9.37 -4.45
N ASN A 122 -19.73 9.34 -5.60
CA ASN A 122 -19.78 8.17 -6.45
C ASN A 122 -18.56 8.15 -7.39
N PHE A 123 -17.40 7.79 -6.84
CA PHE A 123 -16.12 7.69 -7.55
C PHE A 123 -15.75 6.24 -7.83
N LYS A 124 -14.81 6.03 -8.76
CA LYS A 124 -14.27 4.71 -9.04
C LYS A 124 -13.45 4.20 -7.87
N ASN A 125 -13.89 3.09 -7.28
CA ASN A 125 -13.13 2.36 -6.27
C ASN A 125 -12.19 1.34 -6.93
N GLY A 126 -11.11 1.00 -6.24
CA GLY A 126 -10.28 -0.14 -6.61
C GLY A 126 -11.03 -1.46 -6.41
N GLY A 127 -10.75 -2.44 -7.25
CA GLY A 127 -11.39 -3.75 -7.20
C GLY A 127 -12.50 -3.95 -8.24
N SER A 128 -13.20 -5.06 -8.14
CA SER A 128 -14.32 -5.44 -9.02
C SER A 128 -15.39 -6.16 -8.22
N ASP A 129 -16.65 -5.88 -8.54
CA ASP A 129 -17.82 -6.51 -7.95
C ASP A 129 -18.50 -7.47 -8.94
N TYR A 130 -19.12 -8.51 -8.43
CA TYR A 130 -20.00 -9.36 -9.24
C TYR A 130 -21.34 -8.64 -9.48
N ARG A 131 -21.63 -8.36 -10.74
CA ARG A 131 -22.87 -7.71 -11.19
C ARG A 131 -23.42 -8.42 -12.44
N PRO A 132 -24.67 -8.18 -12.81
CA PRO A 132 -25.22 -8.68 -14.08
C PRO A 132 -24.33 -8.28 -15.24
N LYS A 133 -24.16 -9.19 -16.20
CA LYS A 133 -23.33 -8.95 -17.39
C LYS A 133 -23.88 -7.76 -18.18
N GLY A 134 -23.01 -6.77 -18.41
CA GLY A 134 -23.39 -5.55 -19.17
C GLY A 134 -23.96 -4.42 -18.31
N ASP A 135 -24.11 -4.61 -16.98
CA ASP A 135 -24.61 -3.58 -16.05
C ASP A 135 -23.55 -3.22 -14.98
N PRO A 136 -22.45 -2.56 -15.37
CA PRO A 136 -21.44 -2.11 -14.43
C PRO A 136 -21.96 -0.95 -13.57
N HIS A 137 -21.44 -0.83 -12.34
CA HIS A 137 -21.69 0.37 -11.53
C HIS A 137 -21.13 1.61 -12.24
N ARG A 138 -22.00 2.58 -12.51
CA ARG A 138 -21.61 3.83 -13.19
C ARG A 138 -21.17 4.84 -12.15
N VAL A 139 -19.98 5.40 -12.34
CA VAL A 139 -19.33 6.37 -11.43
C VAL A 139 -19.01 7.66 -12.18
N LYS A 140 -18.64 8.72 -11.44
CA LYS A 140 -18.21 9.98 -12.03
C LYS A 140 -16.95 9.76 -12.89
N VAL A 141 -16.86 10.46 -14.03
CA VAL A 141 -15.73 10.36 -14.97
C VAL A 141 -14.46 10.98 -14.38
N HIS A 142 -14.63 12.01 -13.56
CA HIS A 142 -13.55 12.76 -12.93
C HIS A 142 -13.70 12.77 -11.42
N ASP A 143 -12.58 12.67 -10.71
CA ASP A 143 -12.50 12.71 -9.24
C ASP A 143 -12.45 14.16 -8.73
N PHE A 144 -13.42 14.98 -9.14
CA PHE A 144 -13.57 16.33 -8.61
C PHE A 144 -14.34 16.33 -7.29
N GLU A 145 -13.85 17.13 -6.35
CA GLU A 145 -14.50 17.33 -5.06
C GLU A 145 -15.92 17.87 -5.25
N ASP A 146 -16.88 17.20 -4.66
CA ASP A 146 -18.24 17.72 -4.51
C ASP A 146 -18.25 18.63 -3.27
N LYS A 147 -18.43 19.93 -3.48
CA LYS A 147 -18.38 20.93 -2.39
C LYS A 147 -19.45 20.71 -1.31
N ALA A 148 -20.55 20.02 -1.65
CA ALA A 148 -21.60 19.71 -0.70
C ALA A 148 -21.27 18.48 0.16
N LEU A 149 -20.54 17.51 -0.41
CA LEU A 149 -20.14 16.27 0.26
C LEU A 149 -18.73 16.36 0.90
N GLY A 150 -17.84 17.16 0.31
CA GLY A 150 -16.49 17.40 0.82
C GLY A 150 -15.58 16.18 0.81
N LYS A 151 -14.72 16.14 1.83
CA LYS A 151 -13.73 15.09 2.07
C LYS A 151 -13.83 14.56 3.48
N VAL A 152 -13.45 13.31 3.67
CA VAL A 152 -13.34 12.69 4.99
C VAL A 152 -11.92 12.20 5.24
N VAL A 153 -11.56 12.15 6.52
CA VAL A 153 -10.32 11.54 7.01
C VAL A 153 -10.69 10.22 7.67
N PRO A 154 -10.41 9.07 7.04
CA PRO A 154 -10.60 7.78 7.69
C PRO A 154 -9.47 7.53 8.69
N TYR A 155 -9.83 7.23 9.94
CA TYR A 155 -8.91 6.78 10.97
C TYR A 155 -9.24 5.33 11.32
N GLY A 156 -8.34 4.43 10.95
CA GLY A 156 -8.49 2.99 11.16
C GLY A 156 -7.98 2.55 12.52
N ILE A 157 -8.74 1.70 13.19
CA ILE A 157 -8.32 0.97 14.39
C ILE A 157 -8.54 -0.51 14.12
N TYR A 158 -7.48 -1.28 14.16
CA TYR A 158 -7.51 -2.72 13.96
C TYR A 158 -7.20 -3.42 15.28
N ASP A 159 -8.17 -4.17 15.78
CA ASP A 159 -8.03 -5.03 16.94
C ASP A 159 -7.31 -6.30 16.53
N VAL A 160 -6.05 -6.42 16.92
CA VAL A 160 -5.16 -7.52 16.50
C VAL A 160 -5.62 -8.86 17.06
N GLY A 161 -6.10 -8.88 18.31
CA GLY A 161 -6.55 -10.11 18.97
C GLY A 161 -7.86 -10.64 18.38
N ALA A 162 -8.79 -9.75 18.07
CA ALA A 162 -10.11 -10.10 17.54
C ALA A 162 -10.16 -10.19 16.02
N ASN A 163 -9.08 -9.83 15.31
CA ASN A 163 -9.03 -9.72 13.84
C ASN A 163 -10.21 -8.86 13.31
N ALA A 164 -10.42 -7.69 13.90
CA ALA A 164 -11.57 -6.85 13.61
C ALA A 164 -11.17 -5.39 13.42
N GLY A 165 -11.70 -4.77 12.36
CA GLY A 165 -11.48 -3.37 12.04
C GLY A 165 -12.60 -2.47 12.56
N TRP A 166 -12.23 -1.24 12.93
CA TRP A 166 -13.10 -0.11 13.20
C TRP A 166 -12.59 1.09 12.43
N VAL A 167 -13.48 1.90 11.89
CA VAL A 167 -13.11 3.13 11.19
C VAL A 167 -13.91 4.29 11.76
N SER A 168 -13.21 5.35 12.16
CA SER A 168 -13.79 6.66 12.50
C SER A 168 -13.61 7.60 11.31
N LEU A 169 -14.64 8.34 10.93
CA LEU A 169 -14.59 9.29 9.82
C LEU A 169 -14.60 10.71 10.37
N GLY A 170 -13.50 11.43 10.16
CA GLY A 170 -13.38 12.86 10.44
C GLY A 170 -13.76 13.69 9.21
N ILE A 171 -14.49 14.77 9.42
CA ILE A 171 -14.91 15.70 8.35
C ILE A 171 -14.05 16.97 8.28
N THR A 172 -13.11 17.14 9.19
CA THR A 172 -12.27 18.34 9.25
C THR A 172 -10.81 18.05 8.92
N SER A 173 -9.99 17.87 9.93
CA SER A 173 -8.55 17.68 9.80
C SER A 173 -8.06 16.46 10.56
N ASP A 174 -6.98 15.87 10.06
CA ASP A 174 -6.25 14.83 10.78
C ASP A 174 -5.43 15.48 11.90
N THR A 175 -6.01 15.48 13.10
CA THR A 175 -5.36 16.02 14.30
C THR A 175 -5.18 14.91 15.36
N ALA A 176 -4.25 15.16 16.29
CA ALA A 176 -4.03 14.24 17.40
C ALA A 176 -5.28 14.07 18.29
N GLU A 177 -6.08 15.14 18.47
CA GLU A 177 -7.34 15.05 19.17
C GLU A 177 -8.34 14.12 18.47
N PHE A 178 -8.45 14.23 17.14
CA PHE A 178 -9.30 13.35 16.36
C PHE A 178 -8.85 11.90 16.48
N ALA A 179 -7.56 11.64 16.36
CA ALA A 179 -6.99 10.31 16.48
C ALA A 179 -7.24 9.69 17.86
N VAL A 180 -6.99 10.42 18.93
CA VAL A 180 -7.27 9.95 20.31
C VAL A 180 -8.75 9.80 20.58
N ASN A 181 -9.61 10.69 20.05
CA ASN A 181 -11.05 10.56 20.18
C ASN A 181 -11.60 9.32 19.44
N ALA A 182 -10.99 8.94 18.30
CA ALA A 182 -11.33 7.68 17.64
C ALA A 182 -11.00 6.47 18.54
N ILE A 183 -9.82 6.47 19.20
CA ILE A 183 -9.43 5.42 20.15
C ILE A 183 -10.39 5.41 21.36
N ARG A 184 -10.72 6.56 21.92
CA ARG A 184 -11.72 6.69 23.02
C ARG A 184 -13.03 6.03 22.62
N THR A 185 -13.56 6.38 21.46
CA THR A 185 -14.82 5.84 20.95
C THR A 185 -14.75 4.33 20.75
N TRP A 186 -13.62 3.81 20.27
CA TRP A 186 -13.41 2.37 20.16
C TRP A 186 -13.41 1.69 21.54
N ILE A 187 -12.71 2.26 22.53
CA ILE A 187 -12.71 1.74 23.91
C ILE A 187 -14.15 1.65 24.44
N GLU A 188 -14.92 2.74 24.35
CA GLU A 188 -16.28 2.82 24.87
C GLU A 188 -17.27 1.87 24.18
N ARG A 189 -17.23 1.83 22.85
CA ARG A 189 -18.22 1.09 22.06
C ARG A 189 -17.90 -0.39 21.89
N ILE A 190 -16.63 -0.75 21.82
CA ILE A 190 -16.16 -2.09 21.48
C ILE A 190 -15.26 -2.65 22.56
N GLY A 191 -14.18 -1.94 22.89
CA GLY A 191 -13.13 -2.43 23.77
C GLY A 191 -13.61 -2.86 25.13
N ALA A 192 -14.39 -2.02 25.82
CA ALA A 192 -14.92 -2.32 27.15
C ALA A 192 -15.83 -3.56 27.17
N LYS A 193 -16.58 -3.81 26.10
CA LYS A 193 -17.46 -4.99 26.01
C LYS A 193 -16.68 -6.26 25.68
N ARG A 194 -15.66 -6.15 24.81
CA ARG A 194 -14.87 -7.30 24.35
C ARG A 194 -13.82 -7.72 25.37
N TYR A 195 -13.26 -6.75 26.07
CA TYR A 195 -12.21 -6.93 27.08
C TYR A 195 -12.66 -6.36 28.45
N PRO A 196 -13.63 -6.99 29.13
CA PRO A 196 -14.23 -6.43 30.35
C PRO A 196 -13.22 -6.31 31.51
N HIS A 197 -12.11 -7.00 31.45
CA HIS A 197 -11.03 -6.97 32.44
C HIS A 197 -9.78 -6.23 31.95
N MET A 198 -9.93 -5.40 30.91
CA MET A 198 -8.86 -4.59 30.36
C MET A 198 -8.31 -3.63 31.42
N ARG A 199 -7.00 -3.66 31.63
CA ARG A 199 -6.26 -2.72 32.47
C ARG A 199 -5.19 -1.98 31.69
N GLU A 200 -4.80 -2.55 30.57
CA GLU A 200 -3.78 -2.02 29.69
C GLU A 200 -4.27 -2.10 28.24
N LEU A 201 -3.95 -1.08 27.45
CA LEU A 201 -4.17 -1.06 26.01
C LEU A 201 -2.83 -0.82 25.33
N THR A 202 -2.41 -1.79 24.53
CA THR A 202 -1.23 -1.65 23.68
C THR A 202 -1.65 -1.10 22.32
N ILE A 203 -1.00 -0.02 21.90
CA ILE A 203 -1.26 0.69 20.65
C ILE A 203 -0.01 0.60 19.78
N THR A 204 -0.13 0.08 18.57
CA THR A 204 0.92 0.15 17.55
C THR A 204 0.54 1.19 16.50
N ALA A 205 1.46 2.06 16.12
CA ALA A 205 1.24 3.14 15.17
C ALA A 205 2.48 3.34 14.29
N ASP A 206 2.30 3.97 13.13
CA ASP A 206 3.42 4.52 12.39
C ASP A 206 3.99 5.79 13.07
N CYS A 207 5.08 6.32 12.55
CA CYS A 207 5.68 7.56 13.05
C CYS A 207 5.15 8.82 12.33
N GLY A 208 4.13 8.69 11.48
CA GLY A 208 3.61 9.76 10.62
C GLY A 208 2.35 10.44 11.15
N GLY A 209 2.02 11.58 10.54
CA GLY A 209 0.74 12.27 10.75
C GLY A 209 0.41 12.61 12.19
N SER A 210 -0.86 12.46 12.55
CA SER A 210 -1.41 12.72 13.88
C SER A 210 -0.86 11.82 14.99
N ASN A 211 -0.38 10.63 14.62
CA ASN A 211 0.14 9.60 15.54
C ASN A 211 1.65 9.72 15.82
N GLY A 212 2.32 10.73 15.28
CA GLY A 212 3.78 10.82 15.30
C GLY A 212 4.36 10.84 16.72
N ALA A 213 5.42 10.05 16.95
CA ALA A 213 6.10 9.96 18.24
C ALA A 213 6.64 11.30 18.78
N ARG A 214 6.88 12.27 17.89
CA ARG A 214 7.36 13.62 18.21
C ARG A 214 6.22 14.63 18.45
N VAL A 215 4.97 14.27 18.15
CA VAL A 215 3.81 15.17 18.30
C VAL A 215 3.45 15.30 19.79
N ARG A 216 3.68 16.48 20.36
CA ARG A 216 3.37 16.74 21.78
C ARG A 216 1.89 16.58 22.08
N LEU A 217 1.03 17.08 21.19
CA LEU A 217 -0.42 17.01 21.35
C LEU A 217 -0.91 15.56 21.42
N TRP A 218 -0.36 14.67 20.60
CA TRP A 218 -0.64 13.22 20.67
C TRP A 218 -0.39 12.66 22.07
N LYS A 219 0.75 13.00 22.67
CA LYS A 219 1.09 12.54 24.03
C LYS A 219 0.18 13.11 25.10
N VAL A 220 -0.18 14.40 24.97
CA VAL A 220 -1.12 15.06 25.91
C VAL A 220 -2.50 14.45 25.84
N GLU A 221 -3.03 14.24 24.64
CA GLU A 221 -4.36 13.65 24.47
C GLU A 221 -4.42 12.18 24.91
N LEU A 222 -3.35 11.41 24.66
CA LEU A 222 -3.24 10.04 25.19
C LEU A 222 -3.18 10.02 26.72
N GLN A 223 -2.47 10.98 27.37
CA GLN A 223 -2.45 11.06 28.82
C GLN A 223 -3.84 11.35 29.37
N LYS A 224 -4.59 12.29 28.77
CA LYS A 224 -5.98 12.55 29.16
C LYS A 224 -6.84 11.28 29.03
N LEU A 225 -6.71 10.56 27.93
CA LEU A 225 -7.43 9.31 27.71
C LEU A 225 -7.07 8.25 28.76
N ALA A 226 -5.78 8.14 29.14
CA ALA A 226 -5.34 7.21 30.17
C ALA A 226 -5.95 7.55 31.54
N ASP A 227 -5.96 8.85 31.90
CA ASP A 227 -6.53 9.33 33.16
C ASP A 227 -8.06 9.12 33.20
N GLU A 228 -8.77 9.42 32.12
CA GLU A 228 -10.23 9.25 31.99
C GLU A 228 -10.64 7.77 32.06
N SER A 229 -9.95 6.91 31.30
CA SER A 229 -10.27 5.48 31.19
C SER A 229 -9.71 4.63 32.34
N ARG A 230 -8.76 5.18 33.11
CA ARG A 230 -7.97 4.46 34.12
C ARG A 230 -7.18 3.28 33.55
N LEU A 231 -6.82 3.35 32.29
CA LEU A 231 -6.02 2.34 31.59
C LEU A 231 -4.56 2.76 31.52
N THR A 232 -3.68 1.78 31.58
CA THR A 232 -2.29 1.97 31.15
C THR A 232 -2.22 1.93 29.62
N LEU A 233 -1.86 3.03 28.99
CA LEU A 233 -1.67 3.07 27.54
C LEU A 233 -0.18 2.87 27.19
N ARG A 234 0.13 1.83 26.41
CA ARG A 234 1.45 1.56 25.87
C ARG A 234 1.48 1.79 24.38
N VAL A 235 2.27 2.72 23.92
CA VAL A 235 2.37 3.07 22.51
C VAL A 235 3.70 2.63 21.94
N HIS A 236 3.67 1.87 20.87
CA HIS A 236 4.84 1.43 20.13
C HIS A 236 4.75 1.96 18.70
N HIS A 237 5.75 2.73 18.30
CA HIS A 237 5.84 3.23 16.94
C HIS A 237 6.71 2.32 16.08
N TYR A 238 6.23 1.96 14.90
CA TYR A 238 7.03 1.26 13.91
C TYR A 238 8.20 2.14 13.45
N PRO A 239 9.35 1.54 13.13
CA PRO A 239 10.44 2.29 12.52
C PRO A 239 9.96 2.89 11.20
N PRO A 240 10.44 4.11 10.85
CA PRO A 240 10.10 4.74 9.57
C PRO A 240 10.49 3.83 8.40
N GLY A 241 9.65 3.86 7.36
CA GLY A 241 9.77 3.02 6.15
C GLY A 241 10.88 3.48 5.20
#